data_bdaf6a3ab52d1917f1da0068c67f55a6
#
_entry.id   bdaf6a3ab52d1917f1da0068c67f55a6
#
_cell.length_a   1.000
_cell.length_b   1.000
_cell.length_c   1.000
_cell.angle_alpha   90.00
_cell.angle_beta   90.00
_cell.angle_gamma   90.00
#
_symmetry.space_group_name_H-M   'P 1'
#
loop_
_entity.id
_entity.type
_entity.pdbx_description
1 polymer ?
#
loop_
_entity_poly.entity_id
_entity_poly.type
_entity_poly.pdbx_seq_one_letter_code
_entity_poly.pdbx_strand_id
1 'polypeptide(L)' 'MDPTIMPAVNAPTPGGLNWVQIRELIHGIVKKGKVIGLDLVEISPSFEKGNTTLIHAERLICNFIGSAVRAGYYD' A
#
# COMPACT_ATOMS: atom_id res chain seq x y z
N MET A 1 -4.89 -6.69 -2.86
CA MET A 1 -3.60 -7.29 -2.49
C MET A 1 -3.83 -8.72 -2.00
N ASP A 2 -2.80 -9.53 -2.03
CA ASP A 2 -2.92 -10.94 -1.63
C ASP A 2 -3.20 -11.07 -0.14
N PRO A 3 -4.08 -12.01 0.29
CA PRO A 3 -4.39 -12.21 1.72
C PRO A 3 -3.22 -12.66 2.58
N THR A 4 -2.12 -13.13 1.99
CA THR A 4 -0.92 -13.48 2.76
C THR A 4 -0.27 -12.25 3.39
N ILE A 5 -0.51 -11.05 2.85
CA ILE A 5 0.04 -9.82 3.40
C ILE A 5 -1.03 -8.88 3.95
N MET A 6 -2.25 -8.92 3.43
CA MET A 6 -3.36 -8.09 3.91
C MET A 6 -4.65 -8.91 4.04
N PRO A 7 -4.76 -9.79 5.04
CA PRO A 7 -5.95 -10.61 5.20
C PRO A 7 -7.16 -9.86 5.80
N ALA A 8 -6.92 -8.78 6.54
CA ALA A 8 -7.99 -8.06 7.25
C ALA A 8 -8.68 -7.04 6.35
N VAL A 9 -9.30 -7.53 5.30
CA VAL A 9 -10.06 -6.73 4.34
C VAL A 9 -11.41 -7.40 4.06
N ASN A 10 -12.35 -6.65 3.49
CA ASN A 10 -13.70 -7.18 3.23
C ASN A 10 -13.74 -8.27 2.17
N ALA A 11 -12.87 -8.20 1.18
CA ALA A 11 -12.84 -9.13 0.06
C ALA A 11 -11.43 -9.63 -0.21
N PRO A 12 -10.87 -10.48 0.68
CA PRO A 12 -9.54 -11.02 0.46
C PRO A 12 -9.54 -11.97 -0.75
N THR A 13 -8.62 -11.77 -1.67
CA THR A 13 -8.58 -12.52 -2.92
C THR A 13 -7.21 -13.14 -3.11
N PRO A 14 -7.11 -14.48 -3.10
CA PRO A 14 -5.84 -15.16 -3.38
C PRO A 14 -5.32 -14.80 -4.77
N GLY A 15 -4.01 -14.74 -4.90
CA GLY A 15 -3.37 -14.37 -6.16
C GLY A 15 -3.31 -12.87 -6.42
N GLY A 16 -3.60 -12.04 -5.41
CA GLY A 16 -3.45 -10.60 -5.51
C GLY A 16 -1.99 -10.17 -5.52
N LEU A 17 -1.78 -8.85 -5.57
CA LEU A 17 -0.43 -8.28 -5.58
C LEU A 17 0.30 -8.58 -4.26
N ASN A 18 1.56 -8.97 -4.35
CA ASN A 18 2.40 -9.13 -3.18
C ASN A 18 3.06 -7.80 -2.79
N TRP A 19 3.80 -7.81 -1.68
CA TRP A 19 4.41 -6.58 -1.14
C TRP A 19 5.37 -5.90 -2.13
N VAL A 20 6.24 -6.68 -2.77
CA VAL A 20 7.23 -6.12 -3.69
C VAL A 20 6.54 -5.51 -4.91
N GLN A 21 5.53 -6.19 -5.45
CA GLN A 21 4.79 -5.72 -6.62
C GLN A 21 4.09 -4.39 -6.35
N ILE A 22 3.38 -4.28 -5.24
CA ILE A 22 2.64 -3.05 -4.91
C ILE A 22 3.59 -1.90 -4.60
N ARG A 23 4.68 -2.17 -3.90
CA ARG A 23 5.69 -1.16 -3.58
C ARG A 23 6.32 -0.59 -4.85
N GLU A 24 6.71 -1.45 -5.78
CA GLU A 24 7.32 -1.01 -7.04
C GLU A 24 6.32 -0.28 -7.92
N LEU A 25 5.06 -0.71 -7.94
CA LEU A 25 4.01 -0.04 -8.69
C LEU A 25 3.81 1.40 -8.19
N ILE A 26 3.69 1.58 -6.88
CA ILE A 26 3.55 2.91 -6.27
C ILE A 26 4.75 3.79 -6.60
N HIS A 27 5.95 3.26 -6.43
CA HIS A 27 7.19 4.00 -6.72
C HIS A 27 7.25 4.42 -8.20
N GLY A 28 6.91 3.53 -9.11
CA GLY A 28 6.91 3.80 -10.54
C GLY A 28 5.88 4.85 -10.95
N ILE A 29 4.67 4.78 -10.41
CA ILE A 29 3.59 5.74 -10.69
C ILE A 29 3.99 7.14 -10.18
N VAL A 30 4.47 7.24 -8.95
CA VAL A 30 4.91 8.52 -8.36
C VAL A 30 6.04 9.14 -9.17
N LYS A 31 6.96 8.32 -9.68
CA LYS A 31 8.11 8.80 -10.44
C LYS A 31 7.72 9.29 -11.84
N LYS A 32 6.80 8.59 -12.52
CA LYS A 32 6.45 8.87 -13.93
C LYS A 32 5.31 9.86 -14.10
N GLY A 33 4.41 9.92 -13.14
CA GLY A 33 3.25 10.79 -13.20
C GLY A 33 3.26 11.82 -12.09
N LYS A 34 2.14 12.54 -11.98
CA LYS A 34 1.94 13.47 -10.87
C LYS A 34 0.75 12.98 -10.05
N VAL A 35 1.03 12.36 -8.91
CA VAL A 35 0.00 11.85 -8.00
C VAL A 35 -0.44 12.99 -7.09
N ILE A 36 -1.72 13.29 -7.06
CA ILE A 36 -2.29 14.41 -6.30
C ILE A 36 -3.13 13.96 -5.11
N GLY A 37 -3.34 12.65 -4.97
CA GLY A 37 -4.12 12.13 -3.85
C GLY A 37 -3.91 10.63 -3.68
N LEU A 38 -4.22 10.13 -2.51
CA LEU A 38 -4.11 8.70 -2.17
C LEU A 38 -5.22 8.32 -1.20
N ASP A 39 -5.89 7.20 -1.51
CA ASP A 39 -6.87 6.59 -0.61
C ASP A 39 -6.40 5.20 -0.20
N LEU A 40 -6.48 4.91 1.09
CA LEU A 40 -6.23 3.58 1.62
C LEU A 40 -7.49 3.13 2.37
N VAL A 41 -8.24 2.23 1.76
CA VAL A 41 -9.60 1.90 2.20
C VAL A 41 -9.81 0.39 2.37
N GLU A 42 -10.95 0.02 2.96
CA GLU A 42 -11.40 -1.37 3.12
C GLU A 42 -10.54 -2.19 4.08
N ILE A 43 -9.85 -1.56 5.01
CA ILE A 43 -9.15 -2.27 6.07
C ILE A 43 -10.14 -2.55 7.20
N SER A 44 -10.23 -3.81 7.60
CA SER A 44 -11.09 -4.26 8.70
C SER A 44 -10.24 -4.97 9.76
N PRO A 45 -9.63 -4.24 10.70
CA PRO A 45 -8.66 -4.81 11.64
C PRO A 45 -9.20 -5.97 12.47
N SER A 46 -10.51 -6.00 12.73
CA SER A 46 -11.13 -7.08 13.49
C SER A 46 -11.16 -8.43 12.77
N PHE A 47 -10.83 -8.46 11.48
CA PHE A 47 -10.83 -9.68 10.67
C PHE A 47 -9.57 -10.54 10.87
N GLU A 48 -8.59 -10.05 11.59
CA GLU A 48 -7.40 -10.84 11.92
C GLU A 48 -7.00 -10.63 13.38
N LYS A 49 -6.29 -11.61 13.94
CA LYS A 49 -5.83 -11.54 15.34
C LYS A 49 -4.54 -10.75 15.48
N GLY A 50 -3.73 -10.68 14.43
CA GLY A 50 -2.48 -9.95 14.43
C GLY A 50 -2.63 -8.57 13.80
N ASN A 51 -1.50 -7.94 13.51
CA ASN A 51 -1.43 -6.61 12.94
C ASN A 51 -0.81 -6.58 11.54
N THR A 52 -0.75 -7.71 10.85
CA THR A 52 -0.08 -7.82 9.55
C THR A 52 -0.62 -6.83 8.54
N THR A 53 -1.95 -6.74 8.41
CA THR A 53 -2.60 -5.80 7.49
C THR A 53 -2.29 -4.36 7.86
N LEU A 54 -2.36 -4.01 9.14
CA LEU A 54 -2.07 -2.65 9.60
C LEU A 54 -0.62 -2.26 9.38
N ILE A 55 0.30 -3.18 9.62
CA ILE A 55 1.73 -2.94 9.39
C ILE A 55 2.00 -2.69 7.91
N HIS A 56 1.44 -3.51 7.03
CA HIS A 56 1.61 -3.32 5.59
C HIS A 56 0.96 -2.03 5.11
N ALA A 57 -0.22 -1.67 5.63
CA ALA A 57 -0.90 -0.42 5.30
C ALA A 57 -0.04 0.78 5.69
N GLU A 58 0.50 0.78 6.90
CA GLU A 58 1.41 1.83 7.38
C GLU A 58 2.63 1.96 6.47
N ARG A 59 3.25 0.83 6.12
CA ARG A 59 4.42 0.83 5.24
C ARG A 59 4.11 1.34 3.83
N LEU A 60 2.92 1.05 3.31
CA LEU A 60 2.50 1.59 2.02
C LEU A 60 2.42 3.11 2.03
N ILE A 61 1.84 3.68 3.08
CA ILE A 61 1.75 5.13 3.23
C ILE A 61 3.15 5.74 3.33
N CYS A 62 4.02 5.17 4.15
CA CYS A 62 5.39 5.66 4.31
C CYS A 62 6.19 5.56 3.01
N ASN A 63 6.03 4.47 2.26
CA ASN A 63 6.70 4.30 0.96
C ASN A 63 6.18 5.30 -0.07
N PHE A 64 4.88 5.60 -0.05
CA PHE A 64 4.31 6.62 -0.93
C PHE A 64 4.92 8.00 -0.65
N ILE A 65 4.97 8.39 0.62
CA ILE A 65 5.55 9.67 1.03
C ILE A 65 7.03 9.74 0.63
N GLY A 66 7.79 8.68 0.92
CA GLY A 66 9.20 8.61 0.55
C GLY A 66 9.43 8.71 -0.95
N SER A 67 8.59 8.04 -1.75
CA SER A 67 8.65 8.11 -3.20
C SER A 67 8.37 9.52 -3.70
N ALA A 68 7.38 10.21 -3.11
CA ALA A 68 7.05 11.59 -3.47
C ALA A 68 8.21 12.53 -3.16
N VAL A 69 8.86 12.36 -2.02
CA VAL A 69 10.05 13.16 -1.65
C VAL A 69 11.18 12.94 -2.67
N ARG A 70 11.46 11.69 -3.01
CA ARG A 70 12.51 11.36 -3.98
C ARG A 70 12.21 11.88 -5.39
N ALA A 71 10.94 11.93 -5.76
CA ALA A 71 10.51 12.43 -7.06
C ALA A 71 10.48 13.97 -7.14
N GLY A 72 10.79 14.65 -6.04
CA GLY A 72 10.86 16.11 -6.02
C GLY A 72 9.53 16.81 -5.82
N TYR A 73 8.52 16.14 -5.27
CA TYR A 73 7.19 16.72 -5.07
C TYR A 73 7.19 17.92 -4.11
N TYR A 74 8.17 17.99 -3.23
CA TYR A 74 8.28 19.05 -2.21
C TYR A 74 9.41 20.04 -2.48
N ASP A 75 10.00 19.93 -3.65
CA ASP A 75 11.11 20.84 -4.05
C ASP A 75 10.60 22.18 -4.61
#